data_00adbf995cfc44787ca705bfccfc605e
#
_entry.id   00adbf995cfc44787ca705bfccfc605e
#
_cell.length_a   1.000
_cell.length_b   1.000
_cell.length_c   1.000
_cell.angle_alpha   90.00
_cell.angle_beta   90.00
_cell.angle_gamma   90.00
#
_symmetry.space_group_name_H-M   'P 1'
#
loop_
_entity.id
_entity.type
_entity.pdbx_description
1 polymer ?
#
loop_
_entity_poly.entity_id
_entity_poly.type
_entity_poly.pdbx_seq_one_letter_code
_entity_poly.pdbx_strand_id
1 'polypeptide(L)'
;MSFITIMNLFLAICFVPLLPVIYFTMLNERKPKNNLILSTTIPKESWEDKRVLAITKKYTKNLTITCIILALLYIPTFFMEYMSFILAYVMLWVDAIIIVPNIVYSRAVMQMRKLKKENWYHPELVKIQVADTSLASVFEEKQSTYTFINFLLPLLVSLIPLMFPLIVPVEGSLTVLLIVVLCNSSTILMCYYCYLALRKKEDRVNSDVTLTAVLTRIRRYYWGKCWMYVSWLGAAISFSALLLFVSEWAFIIALSVFVTAILVLVVAMDLKIRKEQQRLNQEQPSEILMDEDDNWPYGIICYNKNDKNLLVNSRIGLGVTVNFAHPVGKALDIFALVMLLLLPFTGLFMVKEEFTEPKVVLTETALEAYHTDLEYTIPLDDIYAVTYLTGMPEASKTVGTNFPHMYKGKFNIKDIGKSAQLCLDPYDEAFLLILTNDQKYYLFGMEDSAKLESIYNTLNNLK
;
A
#
# COMPACT_ATOMS: atom_id res chain seq x y z
N MET A 1 17.93 17.69 -7.60
CA MET A 1 17.08 16.60 -8.11
C MET A 1 15.70 17.19 -8.29
N SER A 2 15.03 16.93 -9.42
CA SER A 2 13.68 17.49 -9.62
C SER A 2 12.69 16.87 -8.63
N PHE A 3 11.60 17.57 -8.30
CA PHE A 3 10.52 17.07 -7.45
C PHE A 3 9.94 15.75 -7.98
N ILE A 4 9.78 15.65 -9.31
CA ILE A 4 9.32 14.41 -9.98
C ILE A 4 10.24 13.24 -9.68
N THR A 5 11.56 13.43 -9.74
CA THR A 5 12.52 12.35 -9.47
C THR A 5 12.41 11.86 -8.03
N ILE A 6 12.23 12.78 -7.08
CA ILE A 6 12.04 12.45 -5.66
C ILE A 6 10.76 11.64 -5.46
N MET A 7 9.67 12.08 -6.07
CA MET A 7 8.37 11.42 -5.96
C MET A 7 8.37 10.06 -6.65
N ASN A 8 8.99 9.92 -7.82
CA ASN A 8 9.16 8.63 -8.49
C ASN A 8 9.96 7.65 -7.64
N LEU A 9 11.04 8.14 -6.99
CA LEU A 9 11.84 7.31 -6.09
C LEU A 9 11.02 6.88 -4.87
N PHE A 10 10.22 7.79 -4.30
CA PHE A 10 9.33 7.47 -3.18
C PHE A 10 8.31 6.39 -3.58
N LEU A 11 7.62 6.55 -4.72
CA LEU A 11 6.67 5.56 -5.22
C LEU A 11 7.36 4.22 -5.53
N ALA A 12 8.57 4.26 -6.11
CA ALA A 12 9.35 3.05 -6.34
C ALA A 12 9.66 2.30 -5.05
N ILE A 13 10.11 3.00 -4.02
CA ILE A 13 10.43 2.42 -2.71
C ILE A 13 9.18 1.81 -2.05
N CYS A 14 8.03 2.45 -2.19
CA CYS A 14 6.77 1.97 -1.61
C CYS A 14 6.22 0.74 -2.33
N PHE A 15 6.26 0.71 -3.66
CA PHE A 15 5.50 -0.27 -4.45
C PHE A 15 6.35 -1.35 -5.13
N VAL A 16 7.59 -1.06 -5.57
CA VAL A 16 8.44 -2.05 -6.24
C VAL A 16 8.74 -3.27 -5.36
N PRO A 17 8.94 -3.16 -4.04
CA PRO A 17 9.15 -4.32 -3.17
C PRO A 17 7.97 -5.31 -3.12
N LEU A 18 6.76 -4.90 -3.51
CA LEU A 18 5.60 -5.81 -3.59
C LEU A 18 5.81 -6.89 -4.64
N LEU A 19 6.46 -6.57 -5.76
CA LEU A 19 6.67 -7.51 -6.85
C LEU A 19 7.51 -8.74 -6.44
N PRO A 20 8.71 -8.61 -5.84
CA PRO A 20 9.43 -9.78 -5.34
C PRO A 20 8.66 -10.53 -4.23
N VAL A 21 7.91 -9.86 -3.37
CA VAL A 21 7.09 -10.52 -2.35
C VAL A 21 6.05 -11.42 -3.02
N ILE A 22 5.30 -10.91 -3.99
CA ILE A 22 4.32 -11.67 -4.77
C ILE A 22 5.01 -12.83 -5.50
N TYR A 23 6.13 -12.55 -6.17
CA TYR A 23 6.90 -13.57 -6.89
C TYR A 23 7.31 -14.74 -6.00
N PHE A 24 7.99 -14.47 -4.88
CA PHE A 24 8.48 -15.53 -4.00
C PHE A 24 7.34 -16.28 -3.30
N THR A 25 6.28 -15.59 -2.93
CA THR A 25 5.09 -16.20 -2.33
C THR A 25 4.44 -17.18 -3.31
N MET A 26 4.20 -16.76 -4.54
CA MET A 26 3.60 -17.60 -5.57
C MET A 26 4.54 -18.69 -6.06
N LEU A 27 5.84 -18.40 -6.20
CA LEU A 27 6.84 -19.39 -6.59
C LEU A 27 6.88 -20.57 -5.60
N ASN A 28 6.65 -20.31 -4.33
CA ASN A 28 6.67 -21.34 -3.30
C ASN A 28 5.49 -22.34 -3.40
N GLU A 29 4.38 -21.95 -4.03
CA GLU A 29 3.21 -22.81 -4.25
C GLU A 29 3.45 -23.99 -5.23
N ARG A 30 4.59 -23.98 -5.95
CA ARG A 30 5.03 -25.13 -6.77
C ARG A 30 5.50 -26.32 -5.94
N LYS A 31 5.87 -26.08 -4.66
CA LYS A 31 6.33 -27.14 -3.76
C LYS A 31 5.13 -27.79 -3.09
N PRO A 32 5.19 -29.11 -2.85
CA PRO A 32 4.15 -29.80 -2.10
C PRO A 32 3.98 -29.19 -0.70
N LYS A 33 2.72 -28.91 -0.34
CA LYS A 33 2.34 -28.42 0.99
C LYS A 33 1.03 -29.13 1.39
N ASN A 34 1.04 -29.91 2.46
CA ASN A 34 -0.17 -30.56 2.97
C ASN A 34 -0.97 -31.30 1.87
N ASN A 35 -0.30 -32.11 1.06
CA ASN A 35 -0.87 -32.79 -0.11
C ASN A 35 -1.40 -31.87 -1.22
N LEU A 36 -1.09 -30.59 -1.16
CA LEU A 36 -1.43 -29.61 -2.20
C LEU A 36 -0.20 -29.28 -3.04
N ILE A 37 -0.36 -29.26 -4.34
CA ILE A 37 0.56 -28.65 -5.32
C ILE A 37 -0.27 -27.70 -6.18
N LEU A 38 0.12 -26.44 -6.27
CA LEU A 38 -0.65 -25.42 -6.98
C LEU A 38 -2.14 -25.43 -6.56
N SER A 39 -2.41 -25.37 -5.24
CA SER A 39 -3.77 -25.40 -4.69
C SER A 39 -4.66 -26.58 -5.16
N THR A 40 -4.04 -27.67 -5.59
CA THR A 40 -4.72 -28.90 -6.02
C THR A 40 -4.25 -30.07 -5.16
N THR A 41 -5.21 -30.83 -4.63
CA THR A 41 -4.94 -32.01 -3.82
C THR A 41 -4.41 -33.14 -4.70
N ILE A 42 -3.16 -33.58 -4.47
CA ILE A 42 -2.49 -34.63 -5.24
C ILE A 42 -1.90 -35.66 -4.28
N PRO A 43 -2.11 -36.98 -4.54
CA PRO A 43 -1.51 -38.04 -3.75
C PRO A 43 0.04 -37.92 -3.69
N LYS A 44 0.65 -38.29 -2.55
CA LYS A 44 2.11 -38.19 -2.36
C LYS A 44 2.88 -39.00 -3.40
N GLU A 45 2.39 -40.16 -3.78
CA GLU A 45 2.99 -41.05 -4.77
C GLU A 45 3.08 -40.39 -6.17
N SER A 46 2.23 -39.41 -6.43
CA SER A 46 2.14 -38.72 -7.71
C SER A 46 2.91 -37.39 -7.76
N TRP A 47 3.59 -36.98 -6.69
CA TRP A 47 4.30 -35.70 -6.65
C TRP A 47 5.50 -35.67 -7.63
N GLU A 48 6.11 -36.82 -7.88
CA GLU A 48 7.26 -36.98 -8.81
C GLU A 48 6.82 -37.36 -10.23
N ASP A 49 5.51 -37.44 -10.50
CA ASP A 49 5.00 -37.70 -11.86
C ASP A 49 5.52 -36.63 -12.84
N LYS A 50 6.09 -37.09 -13.96
CA LYS A 50 6.65 -36.22 -15.01
C LYS A 50 5.67 -35.13 -15.49
N ARG A 51 4.37 -35.44 -15.50
CA ARG A 51 3.30 -34.53 -15.94
C ARG A 51 3.08 -33.42 -14.88
N VAL A 52 3.10 -33.76 -13.59
CA VAL A 52 3.03 -32.78 -12.48
C VAL A 52 4.23 -31.85 -12.52
N LEU A 53 5.43 -32.43 -12.65
CA LEU A 53 6.67 -31.67 -12.75
C LEU A 53 6.70 -30.76 -14.01
N ALA A 54 6.14 -31.22 -15.13
CA ALA A 54 6.04 -30.40 -16.35
C ALA A 54 5.15 -29.16 -16.15
N ILE A 55 3.99 -29.31 -15.49
CA ILE A 55 3.08 -28.19 -15.16
C ILE A 55 3.75 -27.21 -14.21
N THR A 56 4.36 -27.68 -13.13
CA THR A 56 5.08 -26.82 -12.17
C THR A 56 6.26 -26.07 -12.78
N LYS A 57 7.01 -26.73 -13.67
CA LYS A 57 8.11 -26.11 -14.44
C LYS A 57 7.60 -25.03 -15.39
N LYS A 58 6.52 -25.32 -16.14
CA LYS A 58 5.87 -24.35 -17.04
C LYS A 58 5.33 -23.15 -16.26
N TYR A 59 4.67 -23.39 -15.12
CA TYR A 59 4.20 -22.35 -14.22
C TYR A 59 5.36 -21.45 -13.76
N THR A 60 6.43 -22.06 -13.25
CA THR A 60 7.61 -21.31 -12.79
C THR A 60 8.17 -20.41 -13.90
N LYS A 61 8.35 -20.96 -15.12
CA LYS A 61 8.84 -20.18 -16.26
C LYS A 61 7.91 -18.99 -16.57
N ASN A 62 6.62 -19.25 -16.67
CA ASN A 62 5.63 -18.20 -17.01
C ASN A 62 5.58 -17.13 -15.93
N LEU A 63 5.56 -17.50 -14.63
CA LEU A 63 5.56 -16.56 -13.51
C LEU A 63 6.83 -15.68 -13.54
N THR A 64 8.00 -16.28 -13.73
CA THR A 64 9.27 -15.54 -13.80
C THR A 64 9.27 -14.54 -14.96
N ILE A 65 8.86 -14.96 -16.16
CA ILE A 65 8.77 -14.07 -17.33
C ILE A 65 7.79 -12.93 -17.05
N THR A 66 6.61 -13.23 -16.48
CA THR A 66 5.60 -12.22 -16.13
C THR A 66 6.16 -11.19 -15.15
N CYS A 67 6.83 -11.63 -14.08
CA CYS A 67 7.41 -10.71 -13.10
C CYS A 67 8.56 -9.86 -13.67
N ILE A 68 9.37 -10.41 -14.58
CA ILE A 68 10.41 -9.63 -15.29
C ILE A 68 9.76 -8.55 -16.15
N ILE A 69 8.72 -8.90 -16.93
CA ILE A 69 8.00 -7.92 -17.76
C ILE A 69 7.39 -6.82 -16.88
N LEU A 70 6.73 -7.20 -15.77
CA LEU A 70 6.16 -6.23 -14.84
C LEU A 70 7.22 -5.32 -14.21
N ALA A 71 8.42 -5.85 -13.90
CA ALA A 71 9.52 -5.02 -13.41
C ALA A 71 9.99 -4.01 -14.47
N LEU A 72 10.10 -4.43 -15.73
CA LEU A 72 10.49 -3.54 -16.84
C LEU A 72 9.43 -2.48 -17.12
N LEU A 73 8.14 -2.79 -16.93
CA LEU A 73 7.04 -1.86 -17.11
C LEU A 73 7.01 -0.75 -16.03
N TYR A 74 7.83 -0.79 -15.00
CA TYR A 74 8.00 0.34 -14.08
C TYR A 74 8.91 1.43 -14.65
N ILE A 75 9.85 1.08 -15.54
CA ILE A 75 10.87 2.01 -16.08
C ILE A 75 10.28 3.27 -16.74
N PRO A 76 9.17 3.22 -17.53
CA PRO A 76 8.60 4.40 -18.15
C PRO A 76 8.25 5.55 -17.19
N THR A 77 7.97 5.24 -15.90
CA THR A 77 7.64 6.29 -14.90
C THR A 77 8.76 7.34 -14.74
N PHE A 78 10.03 6.95 -14.97
CA PHE A 78 11.17 7.86 -14.85
C PHE A 78 11.29 8.86 -16.01
N PHE A 79 10.52 8.67 -17.08
CA PHE A 79 10.49 9.52 -18.26
C PHE A 79 9.22 10.36 -18.38
N MET A 80 8.32 10.25 -17.40
CA MET A 80 7.09 11.03 -17.32
C MET A 80 7.35 12.34 -16.60
N GLU A 81 6.76 13.43 -17.10
CA GLU A 81 6.95 14.80 -16.59
C GLU A 81 5.78 15.26 -15.72
N TYR A 82 4.61 14.67 -15.89
CA TYR A 82 3.38 15.04 -15.18
C TYR A 82 3.08 14.10 -14.03
N MET A 83 2.87 14.66 -12.84
CA MET A 83 2.62 13.91 -11.62
C MET A 83 1.32 13.11 -11.67
N SER A 84 0.27 13.67 -12.28
CA SER A 84 -1.02 13.00 -12.48
C SER A 84 -0.86 11.70 -13.28
N PHE A 85 -0.08 11.73 -14.36
CA PHE A 85 0.17 10.56 -15.21
C PHE A 85 1.06 9.53 -14.51
N ILE A 86 2.08 9.99 -13.77
CA ILE A 86 2.93 9.10 -12.96
C ILE A 86 2.08 8.33 -11.96
N LEU A 87 1.23 9.05 -11.20
CA LEU A 87 0.39 8.43 -10.18
C LEU A 87 -0.60 7.44 -10.79
N ALA A 88 -1.32 7.84 -11.86
CA ALA A 88 -2.25 6.95 -12.56
C ALA A 88 -1.56 5.69 -13.10
N TYR A 89 -0.39 5.86 -13.71
CA TYR A 89 0.39 4.76 -14.27
C TYR A 89 0.91 3.81 -13.19
N VAL A 90 1.47 4.35 -12.09
CA VAL A 90 1.96 3.53 -10.97
C VAL A 90 0.82 2.75 -10.32
N MET A 91 -0.36 3.37 -10.14
CA MET A 91 -1.53 2.66 -9.60
C MET A 91 -2.02 1.56 -10.55
N LEU A 92 -2.07 1.82 -11.87
CA LEU A 92 -2.35 0.79 -12.87
C LEU A 92 -1.32 -0.34 -12.85
N TRP A 93 -0.05 0.00 -12.66
CA TRP A 93 1.02 -0.98 -12.50
C TRP A 93 0.85 -1.82 -11.22
N VAL A 94 0.42 -1.22 -10.11
CA VAL A 94 0.09 -1.93 -8.86
C VAL A 94 -1.06 -2.92 -9.11
N ASP A 95 -2.10 -2.53 -9.82
CA ASP A 95 -3.17 -3.45 -10.23
C ASP A 95 -2.62 -4.61 -11.05
N ALA A 96 -1.74 -4.32 -12.01
CA ALA A 96 -1.14 -5.34 -12.87
C ALA A 96 -0.29 -6.34 -12.08
N ILE A 97 0.53 -5.92 -11.12
CA ILE A 97 1.34 -6.83 -10.29
C ILE A 97 0.49 -7.71 -9.36
N ILE A 98 -0.72 -7.27 -9.02
CA ILE A 98 -1.66 -8.08 -8.25
C ILE A 98 -2.42 -9.04 -9.18
N ILE A 99 -2.97 -8.57 -10.27
CA ILE A 99 -3.90 -9.34 -11.12
C ILE A 99 -3.16 -10.35 -12.01
N VAL A 100 -2.10 -9.92 -12.73
CA VAL A 100 -1.49 -10.75 -13.79
C VAL A 100 -0.83 -12.02 -13.25
N PRO A 101 -0.03 -11.99 -12.16
CA PRO A 101 0.51 -13.22 -11.56
C PRO A 101 -0.58 -14.18 -11.08
N ASN A 102 -1.70 -13.65 -10.55
CA ASN A 102 -2.85 -14.46 -10.14
C ASN A 102 -3.52 -15.18 -11.33
N ILE A 103 -3.59 -14.54 -12.49
CA ILE A 103 -4.08 -15.19 -13.74
C ILE A 103 -3.14 -16.33 -14.16
N VAL A 104 -1.82 -16.10 -14.12
CA VAL A 104 -0.81 -17.13 -14.43
C VAL A 104 -0.97 -18.33 -13.51
N TYR A 105 -1.13 -18.07 -12.22
CA TYR A 105 -1.36 -19.09 -11.21
C TYR A 105 -2.65 -19.88 -11.47
N SER A 106 -3.79 -19.21 -11.64
CA SER A 106 -5.09 -19.85 -11.89
C SER A 106 -5.07 -20.75 -13.11
N ARG A 107 -4.36 -20.34 -14.19
CA ARG A 107 -4.18 -21.19 -15.37
C ARG A 107 -3.43 -22.48 -15.04
N ALA A 108 -2.40 -22.39 -14.21
CA ALA A 108 -1.63 -23.57 -13.78
C ALA A 108 -2.46 -24.49 -12.89
N VAL A 109 -3.26 -23.93 -11.97
CA VAL A 109 -4.21 -24.68 -11.13
C VAL A 109 -5.21 -25.44 -11.98
N MET A 110 -5.82 -24.79 -12.98
CA MET A 110 -6.77 -25.44 -13.87
C MET A 110 -6.14 -26.61 -14.66
N GLN A 111 -4.89 -26.44 -15.14
CA GLN A 111 -4.15 -27.53 -15.79
C GLN A 111 -3.90 -28.70 -14.83
N MET A 112 -3.51 -28.40 -13.58
CA MET A 112 -3.27 -29.43 -12.56
C MET A 112 -4.54 -30.18 -12.19
N ARG A 113 -5.68 -29.48 -12.03
CA ARG A 113 -6.98 -30.11 -11.76
C ARG A 113 -7.48 -30.96 -12.92
N LYS A 114 -7.22 -30.53 -14.15
CA LYS A 114 -7.53 -31.36 -15.33
C LYS A 114 -6.73 -32.66 -15.28
N LEU A 115 -5.43 -32.59 -15.04
CA LEU A 115 -4.58 -33.75 -14.90
C LEU A 115 -5.02 -34.68 -13.76
N LYS A 116 -5.42 -34.12 -12.62
CA LYS A 116 -5.99 -34.87 -11.48
C LYS A 116 -7.25 -35.65 -11.88
N LYS A 117 -8.21 -34.98 -12.53
CA LYS A 117 -9.46 -35.62 -12.95
C LYS A 117 -9.21 -36.77 -13.91
N GLU A 118 -8.25 -36.65 -14.81
CA GLU A 118 -7.93 -37.68 -15.79
C GLU A 118 -7.23 -38.91 -15.20
N ASN A 119 -6.46 -38.76 -14.11
CA ASN A 119 -5.56 -39.82 -13.63
C ASN A 119 -5.78 -40.26 -12.19
N TRP A 120 -6.26 -39.40 -11.29
CA TRP A 120 -6.28 -39.67 -9.84
C TRP A 120 -7.62 -39.37 -9.17
N TYR A 121 -8.69 -39.10 -9.93
CA TYR A 121 -10.00 -38.81 -9.37
C TYR A 121 -10.67 -40.10 -8.90
N HIS A 122 -10.75 -40.30 -7.58
CA HIS A 122 -11.53 -41.37 -6.95
C HIS A 122 -12.69 -40.72 -6.19
N PRO A 123 -13.96 -40.87 -6.66
CA PRO A 123 -15.11 -40.28 -6.00
C PRO A 123 -15.36 -40.83 -4.59
N GLU A 124 -14.83 -42.00 -4.25
CA GLU A 124 -14.93 -42.63 -2.93
C GLU A 124 -14.07 -41.93 -1.85
N LEU A 125 -13.08 -41.13 -2.25
CA LEU A 125 -12.24 -40.31 -1.36
C LEU A 125 -12.89 -38.98 -0.96
N VAL A 126 -14.10 -38.74 -1.40
CA VAL A 126 -14.83 -37.49 -1.17
C VAL A 126 -15.59 -37.52 0.15
N LYS A 127 -15.17 -36.64 1.06
CA LYS A 127 -16.00 -36.08 2.14
C LYS A 127 -16.20 -36.91 3.40
N ILE A 128 -15.17 -36.98 4.24
CA ILE A 128 -15.42 -37.06 5.68
C ILE A 128 -15.22 -35.65 6.25
N GLN A 129 -16.29 -34.87 6.40
CA GLN A 129 -16.30 -33.67 7.24
C GLN A 129 -16.53 -34.12 8.69
N VAL A 130 -15.45 -34.31 9.43
CA VAL A 130 -15.54 -34.46 10.89
C VAL A 130 -15.49 -33.05 11.47
N ALA A 131 -16.64 -32.51 11.83
CA ALA A 131 -16.74 -31.29 12.62
C ALA A 131 -16.70 -31.67 14.10
N ASP A 132 -15.53 -31.81 14.68
CA ASP A 132 -15.38 -31.92 16.11
C ASP A 132 -15.13 -30.53 16.72
N THR A 133 -16.21 -29.92 17.21
CA THR A 133 -16.18 -28.58 17.85
C THR A 133 -15.74 -28.65 19.31
N SER A 134 -15.66 -29.84 19.91
CA SER A 134 -15.32 -30.01 21.33
C SER A 134 -13.85 -29.77 21.64
N LEU A 135 -12.97 -30.01 20.66
CA LEU A 135 -11.52 -29.82 20.84
C LEU A 135 -11.08 -28.36 20.74
N ALA A 136 -11.81 -27.53 20.01
CA ALA A 136 -11.52 -26.09 19.91
C ALA A 136 -11.52 -25.43 21.30
N SER A 137 -12.49 -25.78 22.16
CA SER A 137 -12.65 -25.19 23.48
C SER A 137 -11.56 -25.59 24.47
N VAL A 138 -11.07 -26.82 24.41
CA VAL A 138 -10.02 -27.32 25.32
C VAL A 138 -8.66 -26.66 25.04
N PHE A 139 -8.40 -26.25 23.78
CA PHE A 139 -7.16 -25.60 23.38
C PHE A 139 -7.19 -24.07 23.53
N GLU A 140 -8.36 -23.44 23.61
CA GLU A 140 -8.48 -21.99 23.83
C GLU A 140 -7.97 -21.55 25.21
N GLU A 141 -8.17 -22.35 26.23
CA GLU A 141 -7.96 -21.95 27.63
C GLU A 141 -6.48 -21.81 28.07
N LYS A 142 -5.54 -22.43 27.39
CA LYS A 142 -4.14 -22.51 27.86
C LYS A 142 -3.09 -21.67 27.10
N GLN A 143 -3.40 -20.91 26.03
CA GLN A 143 -2.33 -20.36 25.16
C GLN A 143 -2.57 -19.01 24.47
N SER A 144 -3.16 -18.02 25.12
CA SER A 144 -3.00 -16.66 24.64
C SER A 144 -1.62 -16.13 25.02
N THR A 145 -0.67 -16.18 24.08
CA THR A 145 0.68 -15.64 24.28
C THR A 145 0.67 -14.13 24.43
N TYR A 146 -0.34 -13.44 23.84
CA TYR A 146 -0.48 -11.99 23.86
C TYR A 146 -1.88 -11.57 24.30
N THR A 147 -1.93 -10.55 25.15
CA THR A 147 -3.16 -9.89 25.60
C THR A 147 -3.33 -8.54 24.89
N PHE A 148 -4.47 -7.89 25.06
CA PHE A 148 -4.69 -6.55 24.56
C PHE A 148 -3.62 -5.56 25.03
N ILE A 149 -3.14 -5.68 26.27
CA ILE A 149 -2.12 -4.80 26.86
C ILE A 149 -0.82 -4.82 26.02
N ASN A 150 -0.44 -5.97 25.45
CA ASN A 150 0.75 -6.04 24.62
C ASN A 150 0.65 -5.20 23.34
N PHE A 151 -0.55 -5.05 22.76
CA PHE A 151 -0.80 -4.18 21.60
C PHE A 151 -1.10 -2.74 21.99
N LEU A 152 -1.65 -2.53 23.20
CA LEU A 152 -1.89 -1.19 23.73
C LEU A 152 -0.57 -0.40 23.91
N LEU A 153 0.50 -1.07 24.34
CA LEU A 153 1.78 -0.41 24.55
C LEU A 153 2.36 0.19 23.26
N PRO A 154 2.55 -0.55 22.14
CA PRO A 154 2.99 0.06 20.88
C PRO A 154 1.99 1.10 20.34
N LEU A 155 0.67 0.93 20.59
CA LEU A 155 -0.32 1.94 20.23
C LEU A 155 -0.08 3.27 20.97
N LEU A 156 0.07 3.24 22.29
CA LEU A 156 0.36 4.44 23.07
C LEU A 156 1.69 5.08 22.67
N VAL A 157 2.72 4.25 22.44
CA VAL A 157 4.03 4.71 21.96
C VAL A 157 3.90 5.40 20.60
N SER A 158 3.07 4.87 19.69
CA SER A 158 2.87 5.46 18.35
C SER A 158 2.24 6.85 18.38
N LEU A 159 1.54 7.23 19.46
CA LEU A 159 0.92 8.55 19.62
C LEU A 159 1.86 9.61 20.20
N ILE A 160 2.99 9.21 20.79
CA ILE A 160 3.95 10.14 21.41
C ILE A 160 4.42 11.24 20.45
N PRO A 161 4.71 10.97 19.17
CA PRO A 161 5.13 12.02 18.23
C PRO A 161 4.16 13.20 18.09
N LEU A 162 2.86 13.00 18.39
CA LEU A 162 1.87 14.08 18.37
C LEU A 162 2.09 15.13 19.49
N MET A 163 2.85 14.80 20.51
CA MET A 163 3.19 15.75 21.56
C MET A 163 4.32 16.70 21.16
N PHE A 164 5.08 16.37 20.11
CA PHE A 164 6.23 17.17 19.69
C PHE A 164 5.87 18.61 19.29
N PRO A 165 4.80 18.86 18.50
CA PRO A 165 4.39 20.22 18.14
C PRO A 165 3.91 21.07 19.34
N LEU A 166 3.58 20.46 20.49
CA LEU A 166 3.20 21.16 21.71
C LEU A 166 4.45 21.73 22.44
N ILE A 167 5.62 21.14 22.19
CA ILE A 167 6.89 21.49 22.84
C ILE A 167 7.71 22.42 21.96
N VAL A 168 7.71 22.17 20.64
CA VAL A 168 8.46 22.95 19.65
C VAL A 168 7.48 23.56 18.67
N PRO A 169 7.42 24.89 18.52
CA PRO A 169 6.59 25.52 17.50
C PRO A 169 7.08 25.11 16.11
N VAL A 170 6.25 24.37 15.39
CA VAL A 170 6.61 23.83 14.08
C VAL A 170 5.64 24.39 13.04
N GLU A 171 6.16 25.06 12.04
CA GLU A 171 5.38 25.54 10.89
C GLU A 171 5.36 24.45 9.80
N GLY A 172 4.19 24.11 9.31
CA GLY A 172 3.98 23.49 8.00
C GLY A 172 3.73 21.98 7.94
N SER A 173 4.38 21.13 8.73
CA SER A 173 4.28 19.66 8.57
C SER A 173 3.29 18.96 9.53
N LEU A 174 2.50 19.71 10.30
CA LEU A 174 1.60 19.16 11.31
C LEU A 174 0.55 18.20 10.71
N THR A 175 -0.03 18.56 9.59
CA THR A 175 -1.05 17.72 8.91
C THR A 175 -0.47 16.37 8.48
N VAL A 176 0.75 16.37 7.92
CA VAL A 176 1.43 15.12 7.50
C VAL A 176 1.77 14.27 8.73
N LEU A 177 2.29 14.87 9.79
CA LEU A 177 2.54 14.18 11.05
C LEU A 177 1.27 13.52 11.59
N LEU A 178 0.14 14.23 11.65
CA LEU A 178 -1.15 13.72 12.08
C LEU A 178 -1.59 12.53 11.22
N ILE A 179 -1.53 12.66 9.89
CA ILE A 179 -1.92 11.59 8.96
C ILE A 179 -1.05 10.35 9.20
N VAL A 180 0.28 10.48 9.23
CA VAL A 180 1.20 9.36 9.41
C VAL A 180 0.95 8.66 10.75
N VAL A 181 0.85 9.41 11.84
CA VAL A 181 0.62 8.83 13.18
C VAL A 181 -0.74 8.15 13.28
N LEU A 182 -1.81 8.76 12.79
CA LEU A 182 -3.16 8.18 12.85
C LEU A 182 -3.27 6.92 11.96
N CYS A 183 -2.69 6.93 10.74
CA CYS A 183 -2.62 5.75 9.88
C CYS A 183 -1.87 4.60 10.55
N ASN A 184 -0.72 4.87 11.17
CA ASN A 184 0.04 3.82 11.86
C ASN A 184 -0.69 3.32 13.13
N SER A 185 -1.31 4.20 13.88
CA SER A 185 -2.11 3.80 15.05
C SER A 185 -3.29 2.91 14.64
N SER A 186 -3.98 3.21 13.54
CA SER A 186 -5.04 2.35 12.98
C SER A 186 -4.49 1.01 12.51
N THR A 187 -3.29 0.98 11.91
CA THR A 187 -2.60 -0.26 11.52
C THR A 187 -2.28 -1.13 12.74
N ILE A 188 -1.84 -0.57 13.86
CA ILE A 188 -1.60 -1.31 15.11
C ILE A 188 -2.89 -1.93 15.66
N LEU A 189 -4.01 -1.20 15.64
CA LEU A 189 -5.32 -1.73 15.98
C LEU A 189 -5.72 -2.88 15.05
N MET A 190 -5.50 -2.73 13.75
CA MET A 190 -5.75 -3.78 12.76
C MET A 190 -4.89 -5.03 13.03
N CYS A 191 -3.62 -4.87 13.42
CA CYS A 191 -2.77 -5.99 13.84
C CYS A 191 -3.38 -6.77 15.01
N TYR A 192 -3.95 -6.10 15.99
CA TYR A 192 -4.65 -6.75 17.09
C TYR A 192 -5.88 -7.53 16.61
N TYR A 193 -6.71 -6.95 15.74
CA TYR A 193 -7.87 -7.65 15.16
C TYR A 193 -7.43 -8.87 14.33
N CYS A 194 -6.39 -8.75 13.52
CA CYS A 194 -5.81 -9.87 12.77
C CYS A 194 -5.31 -10.97 13.71
N TYR A 195 -4.65 -10.61 14.80
CA TYR A 195 -4.24 -11.57 15.83
C TYR A 195 -5.44 -12.31 16.44
N LEU A 196 -6.52 -11.60 16.80
CA LEU A 196 -7.74 -12.24 17.34
C LEU A 196 -8.41 -13.16 16.32
N ALA A 197 -8.47 -12.75 15.05
CA ALA A 197 -9.05 -13.55 13.97
C ALA A 197 -8.28 -14.84 13.74
N LEU A 198 -6.94 -14.78 13.76
CA LEU A 198 -6.07 -15.94 13.59
C LEU A 198 -6.09 -16.88 14.81
N ARG A 199 -6.34 -16.35 16.01
CA ARG A 199 -6.43 -17.12 17.24
C ARG A 199 -7.60 -18.11 17.22
N LYS A 200 -8.73 -17.77 16.59
CA LYS A 200 -9.95 -18.58 16.54
C LYS A 200 -9.90 -19.73 15.53
N LYS A 201 -8.86 -19.84 14.71
CA LYS A 201 -8.80 -20.78 13.59
C LYS A 201 -7.95 -22.00 13.86
N GLU A 202 -8.41 -23.13 13.31
CA GLU A 202 -7.70 -24.41 13.31
C GLU A 202 -7.12 -24.72 11.92
N ASP A 203 -5.91 -25.27 11.89
CA ASP A 203 -5.28 -25.82 10.69
C ASP A 203 -5.66 -27.30 10.55
N ARG A 204 -6.79 -27.58 9.92
CA ARG A 204 -7.20 -28.96 9.63
C ARG A 204 -6.39 -29.49 8.47
N VAL A 205 -5.56 -30.47 8.73
CA VAL A 205 -4.66 -31.06 7.72
C VAL A 205 -4.98 -32.53 7.49
N ASN A 206 -5.50 -33.22 8.51
CA ASN A 206 -5.73 -34.67 8.50
C ASN A 206 -6.85 -35.06 9.47
N SER A 207 -7.27 -36.31 9.43
CA SER A 207 -8.19 -36.88 10.43
C SER A 207 -7.54 -37.00 11.82
N ASP A 208 -6.22 -36.82 11.93
CA ASP A 208 -5.49 -36.79 13.20
C ASP A 208 -5.68 -35.46 13.92
N VAL A 209 -6.43 -35.52 15.00
CA VAL A 209 -6.76 -34.37 15.85
C VAL A 209 -5.51 -33.82 16.55
N THR A 210 -4.58 -34.70 16.95
CA THR A 210 -3.36 -34.30 17.68
C THR A 210 -2.41 -33.51 16.76
N LEU A 211 -2.24 -33.95 15.51
CA LEU A 211 -1.45 -33.26 14.51
C LEU A 211 -2.07 -31.91 14.15
N THR A 212 -3.39 -31.85 13.93
CA THR A 212 -4.13 -30.61 13.66
C THR A 212 -3.92 -29.61 14.79
N ALA A 213 -3.97 -30.04 16.05
CA ALA A 213 -3.73 -29.18 17.21
C ALA A 213 -2.30 -28.63 17.25
N VAL A 214 -1.29 -29.46 16.97
CA VAL A 214 0.13 -29.04 16.93
C VAL A 214 0.38 -28.03 15.80
N LEU A 215 -0.12 -28.30 14.60
CA LEU A 215 0.04 -27.40 13.45
C LEU A 215 -0.64 -26.05 13.68
N THR A 216 -1.85 -26.06 14.25
CA THR A 216 -2.58 -24.85 14.65
C THR A 216 -1.79 -24.04 15.68
N ARG A 217 -1.19 -24.73 16.68
CA ARG A 217 -0.36 -24.09 17.71
C ARG A 217 0.85 -23.39 17.12
N ILE A 218 1.57 -24.05 16.22
CA ILE A 218 2.73 -23.49 15.52
C ILE A 218 2.33 -22.20 14.77
N ARG A 219 1.24 -22.24 14.01
CA ARG A 219 0.75 -21.09 13.28
C ARG A 219 0.36 -19.93 14.20
N ARG A 220 -0.42 -20.17 15.24
CA ARG A 220 -0.84 -19.16 16.22
C ARG A 220 0.35 -18.48 16.89
N TYR A 221 1.37 -19.26 17.24
CA TYR A 221 2.59 -18.76 17.89
C TYR A 221 3.37 -17.80 16.96
N TYR A 222 3.68 -18.23 15.74
CA TYR A 222 4.48 -17.41 14.83
C TYR A 222 3.73 -16.19 14.30
N TRP A 223 2.45 -16.33 13.97
CA TRP A 223 1.64 -15.19 13.57
C TRP A 223 1.38 -14.22 14.72
N GLY A 224 1.20 -14.70 15.95
CA GLY A 224 1.11 -13.85 17.13
C GLY A 224 2.36 -12.97 17.30
N LYS A 225 3.56 -13.59 17.17
CA LYS A 225 4.83 -12.84 17.17
C LYS A 225 4.93 -11.87 16.01
N CYS A 226 4.52 -12.29 14.82
CA CYS A 226 4.55 -11.44 13.63
C CYS A 226 3.74 -10.15 13.84
N TRP A 227 2.48 -10.26 14.25
CA TRP A 227 1.62 -9.10 14.50
C TRP A 227 2.15 -8.19 15.61
N MET A 228 2.77 -8.77 16.64
CA MET A 228 3.43 -7.99 17.69
C MET A 228 4.62 -7.20 17.16
N TYR A 229 5.49 -7.81 16.36
CA TYR A 229 6.64 -7.11 15.77
C TYR A 229 6.21 -6.05 14.76
N VAL A 230 5.18 -6.34 13.94
CA VAL A 230 4.59 -5.35 13.01
C VAL A 230 4.04 -4.14 13.78
N SER A 231 3.38 -4.36 14.94
CA SER A 231 2.89 -3.27 15.78
C SER A 231 4.01 -2.37 16.31
N TRP A 232 5.13 -2.94 16.72
CA TRP A 232 6.31 -2.16 17.16
C TRP A 232 7.00 -1.44 16.01
N LEU A 233 7.10 -2.05 14.83
CA LEU A 233 7.60 -1.38 13.62
C LEU A 233 6.66 -0.23 13.20
N GLY A 234 5.33 -0.40 13.31
CA GLY A 234 4.37 0.67 13.11
C GLY A 234 4.57 1.85 14.07
N ALA A 235 4.82 1.57 15.36
CA ALA A 235 5.17 2.62 16.32
C ALA A 235 6.48 3.34 15.90
N ALA A 236 7.50 2.62 15.44
CA ALA A 236 8.74 3.22 14.94
C ALA A 236 8.54 4.09 13.70
N ILE A 237 7.63 3.69 12.77
CA ILE A 237 7.22 4.52 11.62
C ILE A 237 6.59 5.83 12.09
N SER A 238 5.76 5.82 13.15
CA SER A 238 5.21 7.06 13.71
C SER A 238 6.29 8.01 14.20
N PHE A 239 7.36 7.50 14.82
CA PHE A 239 8.52 8.33 15.22
C PHE A 239 9.32 8.84 14.02
N SER A 240 9.40 8.05 12.94
CA SER A 240 10.11 8.52 11.74
C SER A 240 9.45 9.75 11.12
N ALA A 241 8.16 10.00 11.37
CA ALA A 241 7.48 11.20 10.92
C ALA A 241 8.09 12.51 11.51
N LEU A 242 8.76 12.43 12.66
CA LEU A 242 9.49 13.57 13.21
C LEU A 242 10.67 13.99 12.35
N LEU A 243 11.22 13.09 11.54
CA LEU A 243 12.29 13.41 10.60
C LEU A 243 11.86 14.39 9.51
N LEU A 244 10.53 14.52 9.23
CA LEU A 244 10.02 15.54 8.32
C LEU A 244 10.41 16.96 8.71
N PHE A 245 10.61 17.22 10.01
CA PHE A 245 11.04 18.51 10.51
C PHE A 245 12.54 18.77 10.33
N VAL A 246 13.31 17.72 10.01
CA VAL A 246 14.77 17.80 9.79
C VAL A 246 15.07 17.69 8.29
N SER A 247 14.53 16.67 7.62
CA SER A 247 14.76 16.40 6.21
C SER A 247 13.72 15.44 5.66
N GLU A 248 13.08 15.81 4.55
CA GLU A 248 12.16 14.93 3.81
C GLU A 248 12.86 13.62 3.38
N TRP A 249 14.12 13.70 2.98
CA TRP A 249 14.91 12.53 2.62
C TRP A 249 15.14 11.57 3.78
N ALA A 250 15.44 12.09 4.96
CA ALA A 250 15.60 11.25 6.14
C ALA A 250 14.31 10.48 6.47
N PHE A 251 13.16 11.15 6.35
CA PHE A 251 11.86 10.50 6.51
C PHE A 251 11.61 9.41 5.47
N ILE A 252 11.83 9.70 4.17
CA ILE A 252 11.63 8.74 3.08
C ILE A 252 12.51 7.51 3.26
N ILE A 253 13.78 7.69 3.60
CA ILE A 253 14.71 6.58 3.84
C ILE A 253 14.25 5.74 5.04
N ALA A 254 13.91 6.39 6.16
CA ALA A 254 13.45 5.69 7.35
C ALA A 254 12.16 4.90 7.10
N LEU A 255 11.17 5.52 6.44
CA LEU A 255 9.92 4.86 6.04
C LEU A 255 10.19 3.64 5.17
N SER A 256 11.07 3.78 4.17
CA SER A 256 11.44 2.69 3.25
C SER A 256 12.07 1.52 3.98
N VAL A 257 12.97 1.79 4.92
CA VAL A 257 13.61 0.75 5.75
C VAL A 257 12.56 0.01 6.59
N PHE A 258 11.65 0.72 7.25
CA PHE A 258 10.63 0.09 8.08
C PHE A 258 9.60 -0.71 7.26
N VAL A 259 9.13 -0.19 6.12
CA VAL A 259 8.22 -0.90 5.22
C VAL A 259 8.88 -2.18 4.71
N THR A 260 10.13 -2.10 4.25
CA THR A 260 10.89 -3.27 3.80
C THR A 260 11.07 -4.28 4.94
N ALA A 261 11.38 -3.82 6.16
CA ALA A 261 11.50 -4.68 7.33
C ALA A 261 10.20 -5.43 7.66
N ILE A 262 9.03 -4.76 7.56
CA ILE A 262 7.71 -5.39 7.75
C ILE A 262 7.49 -6.47 6.69
N LEU A 263 7.76 -6.18 5.41
CA LEU A 263 7.58 -7.13 4.31
C LEU A 263 8.47 -8.37 4.50
N VAL A 264 9.74 -8.16 4.80
CA VAL A 264 10.70 -9.25 5.05
C VAL A 264 10.27 -10.08 6.27
N LEU A 265 9.85 -9.43 7.36
CA LEU A 265 9.37 -10.10 8.56
C LEU A 265 8.18 -11.01 8.27
N VAL A 266 7.16 -10.49 7.58
CA VAL A 266 5.93 -11.25 7.24
C VAL A 266 6.27 -12.46 6.38
N VAL A 267 7.08 -12.29 5.33
CA VAL A 267 7.52 -13.40 4.47
C VAL A 267 8.35 -14.43 5.25
N ALA A 268 9.30 -13.98 6.06
CA ALA A 268 10.15 -14.87 6.86
C ALA A 268 9.34 -15.71 7.86
N MET A 269 8.33 -15.11 8.50
CA MET A 269 7.44 -15.82 9.42
C MET A 269 6.58 -16.85 8.70
N ASP A 270 6.02 -16.54 7.53
CA ASP A 270 5.25 -17.52 6.75
C ASP A 270 6.14 -18.70 6.29
N LEU A 271 7.32 -18.41 5.76
CA LEU A 271 8.26 -19.45 5.36
C LEU A 271 8.66 -20.36 6.52
N LYS A 272 8.84 -19.79 7.72
CA LYS A 272 9.15 -20.54 8.92
C LYS A 272 7.99 -21.43 9.35
N ILE A 273 6.76 -20.92 9.34
CA ILE A 273 5.56 -21.71 9.62
C ILE A 273 5.47 -22.89 8.65
N ARG A 274 5.63 -22.63 7.35
CA ARG A 274 5.56 -23.67 6.31
C ARG A 274 6.63 -24.75 6.51
N LYS A 275 7.86 -24.34 6.82
CA LYS A 275 8.96 -25.28 7.07
C LYS A 275 8.68 -26.20 8.25
N GLU A 276 8.22 -25.66 9.39
CA GLU A 276 7.88 -26.45 10.56
C GLU A 276 6.68 -27.38 10.33
N GLN A 277 5.65 -26.88 9.63
CA GLN A 277 4.50 -27.71 9.27
C GLN A 277 4.86 -28.84 8.30
N GLN A 278 5.71 -28.57 7.30
CA GLN A 278 6.18 -29.61 6.36
C GLN A 278 6.98 -30.69 7.06
N ARG A 279 7.88 -30.32 8.00
CA ARG A 279 8.66 -31.27 8.77
C ARG A 279 7.77 -32.26 9.53
N LEU A 280 6.74 -31.77 10.20
CA LEU A 280 5.83 -32.63 10.96
C LEU A 280 4.95 -33.50 10.07
N ASN A 281 4.54 -33.00 8.90
CA ASN A 281 3.75 -33.78 7.95
C ASN A 281 4.54 -34.89 7.23
N GLN A 282 5.86 -34.77 7.09
CA GLN A 282 6.70 -35.79 6.47
C GLN A 282 6.85 -37.05 7.34
N GLU A 283 6.72 -36.91 8.67
CA GLU A 283 6.88 -37.98 9.64
C GLU A 283 5.61 -38.85 9.83
N GLN A 284 4.48 -38.46 9.19
CA GLN A 284 3.20 -39.16 9.35
C GLN A 284 2.75 -39.86 8.05
N PRO A 285 2.27 -41.11 8.13
CA PRO A 285 1.66 -41.80 6.99
C PRO A 285 0.34 -41.12 6.62
N SER A 286 0.18 -40.77 5.35
CA SER A 286 -1.02 -40.09 4.84
C SER A 286 -2.11 -41.10 4.50
N GLU A 287 -3.00 -41.38 5.43
CA GLU A 287 -4.09 -42.32 5.14
C GLU A 287 -5.38 -41.71 4.57
N ILE A 288 -5.60 -40.39 4.68
CA ILE A 288 -6.83 -39.76 4.18
C ILE A 288 -6.52 -38.42 3.50
N LEU A 289 -6.78 -38.37 2.20
CA LEU A 289 -6.75 -37.14 1.38
C LEU A 289 -8.10 -36.40 1.52
N MET A 290 -8.11 -35.27 2.24
CA MET A 290 -9.26 -34.37 2.18
C MET A 290 -9.24 -33.59 0.86
N ASP A 291 -10.15 -33.92 -0.04
CA ASP A 291 -10.30 -33.21 -1.30
C ASP A 291 -11.34 -32.08 -1.16
N GLU A 292 -10.85 -30.85 -1.02
CA GLU A 292 -11.67 -29.64 -0.96
C GLU A 292 -11.50 -28.76 -2.20
N ASP A 293 -10.99 -29.31 -3.30
CA ASP A 293 -10.65 -28.50 -4.49
C ASP A 293 -11.86 -27.78 -5.08
N ASP A 294 -13.07 -28.37 -4.97
CA ASP A 294 -14.32 -27.77 -5.44
C ASP A 294 -14.69 -26.48 -4.68
N ASN A 295 -14.24 -26.35 -3.43
CA ASN A 295 -14.46 -25.15 -2.62
C ASN A 295 -13.49 -24.00 -2.96
N TRP A 296 -12.56 -24.21 -3.89
CA TRP A 296 -11.53 -23.23 -4.25
C TRP A 296 -11.51 -22.94 -5.75
N PRO A 297 -12.55 -22.28 -6.31
CA PRO A 297 -12.55 -21.89 -7.71
C PRO A 297 -11.22 -21.20 -8.08
N TYR A 298 -10.62 -21.58 -9.20
CA TYR A 298 -9.34 -21.07 -9.70
C TYR A 298 -8.15 -21.20 -8.72
N GLY A 299 -8.33 -21.89 -7.59
CA GLY A 299 -7.31 -22.08 -6.56
C GLY A 299 -7.02 -20.87 -5.66
N ILE A 300 -7.65 -19.73 -5.90
CA ILE A 300 -7.43 -18.45 -5.22
C ILE A 300 -8.58 -18.10 -4.28
N ILE A 301 -9.80 -18.20 -4.79
CA ILE A 301 -11.02 -17.77 -4.09
C ILE A 301 -11.57 -18.96 -3.31
N CYS A 302 -11.87 -18.76 -2.03
CA CYS A 302 -12.62 -19.74 -1.26
C CYS A 302 -14.12 -19.52 -1.43
N TYR A 303 -14.86 -20.55 -1.85
CA TYR A 303 -16.31 -20.54 -1.96
C TYR A 303 -16.90 -21.79 -1.30
N ASN A 304 -16.98 -21.80 0.03
CA ASN A 304 -17.48 -22.93 0.80
C ASN A 304 -18.79 -22.56 1.51
N LYS A 305 -19.92 -23.03 0.98
CA LYS A 305 -21.26 -22.81 1.59
C LYS A 305 -21.46 -23.53 2.92
N ASN A 306 -20.70 -24.61 3.14
CA ASN A 306 -20.81 -25.43 4.34
C ASN A 306 -19.98 -24.86 5.51
N ASP A 307 -19.05 -23.94 5.25
CA ASP A 307 -18.27 -23.27 6.28
C ASP A 307 -18.88 -21.88 6.58
N LYS A 308 -19.43 -21.72 7.78
CA LYS A 308 -20.01 -20.45 8.24
C LYS A 308 -18.97 -19.40 8.65
N ASN A 309 -17.69 -19.74 8.64
CA ASN A 309 -16.65 -18.80 9.02
C ASN A 309 -16.38 -17.79 7.91
N LEU A 310 -16.32 -16.52 8.29
CA LEU A 310 -15.94 -15.42 7.39
C LEU A 310 -14.52 -15.60 6.83
N LEU A 311 -13.59 -15.96 7.71
CA LEU A 311 -12.18 -16.12 7.37
C LEU A 311 -11.81 -17.60 7.27
N VAL A 312 -11.18 -18.02 6.19
CA VAL A 312 -10.74 -19.40 5.93
C VAL A 312 -9.22 -19.46 5.68
N ASN A 313 -8.58 -20.61 5.93
CA ASN A 313 -7.16 -20.75 5.65
C ASN A 313 -6.89 -20.57 4.16
N SER A 314 -5.95 -19.68 3.82
CA SER A 314 -5.57 -19.49 2.43
C SER A 314 -4.80 -20.70 1.90
N ARG A 315 -5.11 -21.13 0.69
CA ARG A 315 -4.32 -22.12 -0.03
C ARG A 315 -3.10 -21.51 -0.69
N ILE A 316 -3.14 -20.19 -0.95
CA ILE A 316 -2.06 -19.43 -1.55
C ILE A 316 -1.62 -18.35 -0.57
N GLY A 317 -0.32 -18.05 -0.58
CA GLY A 317 0.22 -16.91 0.14
C GLY A 317 0.09 -17.05 1.64
N LEU A 318 -0.26 -15.95 2.29
CA LEU A 318 -0.11 -15.76 3.73
C LEU A 318 -1.43 -15.95 4.48
N GLY A 319 -1.45 -16.88 5.39
CA GLY A 319 -2.41 -16.96 6.49
C GLY A 319 -3.86 -17.28 6.11
N VAL A 320 -4.70 -16.28 5.98
CA VAL A 320 -6.16 -16.42 5.83
C VAL A 320 -6.69 -15.64 4.63
N THR A 321 -7.79 -16.12 4.09
CA THR A 321 -8.58 -15.43 3.08
C THR A 321 -10.04 -15.38 3.49
N VAL A 322 -10.83 -14.64 2.77
CA VAL A 322 -12.27 -14.50 3.02
C VAL A 322 -13.02 -15.63 2.32
N ASN A 323 -14.07 -16.16 2.96
CA ASN A 323 -15.00 -17.09 2.32
C ASN A 323 -16.04 -16.30 1.50
N PHE A 324 -15.93 -16.35 0.19
CA PHE A 324 -16.84 -15.66 -0.75
C PHE A 324 -18.29 -16.20 -0.71
N ALA A 325 -18.53 -17.39 -0.13
CA ALA A 325 -19.87 -17.87 0.12
C ALA A 325 -20.56 -17.17 1.31
N HIS A 326 -19.77 -16.54 2.22
CA HIS A 326 -20.31 -15.77 3.34
C HIS A 326 -20.76 -14.38 2.84
N PRO A 327 -21.98 -13.87 3.19
CA PRO A 327 -22.49 -12.60 2.68
C PRO A 327 -21.55 -11.40 2.93
N VAL A 328 -21.03 -11.28 4.16
CA VAL A 328 -20.04 -10.23 4.51
C VAL A 328 -18.73 -10.46 3.76
N GLY A 329 -18.29 -11.70 3.59
CA GLY A 329 -17.10 -12.04 2.84
C GLY A 329 -17.19 -11.61 1.38
N LYS A 330 -18.31 -11.92 0.75
CA LYS A 330 -18.61 -11.49 -0.62
C LYS A 330 -18.58 -9.97 -0.76
N ALA A 331 -19.19 -9.25 0.20
CA ALA A 331 -19.20 -7.80 0.18
C ALA A 331 -17.78 -7.20 0.33
N LEU A 332 -16.97 -7.76 1.22
CA LEU A 332 -15.56 -7.34 1.41
C LEU A 332 -14.70 -7.57 0.17
N ASP A 333 -14.81 -8.74 -0.46
CA ASP A 333 -14.03 -9.07 -1.67
C ASP A 333 -14.45 -8.18 -2.86
N ILE A 334 -15.77 -7.95 -3.03
CA ILE A 334 -16.27 -7.03 -4.08
C ILE A 334 -15.79 -5.62 -3.80
N PHE A 335 -15.87 -5.15 -2.55
CA PHE A 335 -15.38 -3.81 -2.17
C PHE A 335 -13.88 -3.68 -2.44
N ALA A 336 -13.08 -4.67 -2.06
CA ALA A 336 -11.64 -4.67 -2.31
C ALA A 336 -11.32 -4.64 -3.81
N LEU A 337 -12.05 -5.40 -4.63
CA LEU A 337 -11.89 -5.40 -6.08
C LEU A 337 -12.27 -4.04 -6.69
N VAL A 338 -13.38 -3.45 -6.26
CA VAL A 338 -13.80 -2.11 -6.72
C VAL A 338 -12.75 -1.07 -6.33
N MET A 339 -12.27 -1.08 -5.10
CA MET A 339 -11.22 -0.16 -4.65
C MET A 339 -9.93 -0.34 -5.46
N LEU A 340 -9.51 -1.57 -5.73
CA LEU A 340 -8.36 -1.86 -6.60
C LEU A 340 -8.53 -1.25 -7.99
N LEU A 341 -9.67 -1.48 -8.64
CA LEU A 341 -9.95 -0.95 -9.98
C LEU A 341 -10.09 0.59 -10.02
N LEU A 342 -10.40 1.22 -8.87
CA LEU A 342 -10.48 2.67 -8.75
C LEU A 342 -9.13 3.34 -8.50
N LEU A 343 -8.10 2.59 -8.08
CA LEU A 343 -6.78 3.16 -7.78
C LEU A 343 -6.18 4.00 -8.92
N PRO A 344 -6.19 3.57 -10.20
CA PRO A 344 -5.63 4.38 -11.29
C PRO A 344 -6.32 5.73 -11.48
N PHE A 345 -7.59 5.83 -11.10
CA PHE A 345 -8.37 7.07 -11.21
C PHE A 345 -7.94 8.14 -10.19
N THR A 346 -7.13 7.77 -9.18
CA THR A 346 -6.58 8.75 -8.24
C THR A 346 -5.73 9.81 -8.94
N GLY A 347 -5.05 9.47 -10.03
CA GLY A 347 -4.33 10.43 -10.87
C GLY A 347 -5.22 11.51 -11.48
N LEU A 348 -6.49 11.20 -11.77
CA LEU A 348 -7.43 12.18 -12.37
C LEU A 348 -7.74 13.34 -11.43
N PHE A 349 -7.71 13.13 -10.11
CA PHE A 349 -7.90 14.23 -9.16
C PHE A 349 -6.76 15.27 -9.26
N MET A 350 -5.57 14.83 -9.68
CA MET A 350 -4.42 15.72 -9.86
C MET A 350 -4.39 16.41 -11.22
N VAL A 351 -5.09 15.87 -12.23
CA VAL A 351 -5.13 16.48 -13.58
C VAL A 351 -5.65 17.92 -13.52
N LYS A 352 -6.74 18.16 -12.78
CA LYS A 352 -7.29 19.52 -12.62
C LYS A 352 -6.27 20.46 -11.98
N GLU A 353 -5.52 19.98 -11.00
CA GLU A 353 -4.48 20.76 -10.31
C GLU A 353 -3.27 21.05 -11.20
N GLU A 354 -2.92 20.13 -12.08
CA GLU A 354 -1.69 20.19 -12.87
C GLU A 354 -1.86 20.87 -14.23
N PHE A 355 -3.09 20.84 -14.79
CA PHE A 355 -3.40 21.37 -16.12
C PHE A 355 -4.30 22.60 -16.09
N THR A 356 -4.68 23.12 -14.92
CA THR A 356 -5.35 24.41 -14.82
C THR A 356 -4.29 25.48 -14.66
N GLU A 357 -4.34 26.52 -15.51
CA GLU A 357 -3.42 27.64 -15.41
C GLU A 357 -3.80 28.57 -14.26
N PRO A 358 -2.82 29.11 -13.51
CA PRO A 358 -3.07 30.18 -12.57
C PRO A 358 -3.52 31.45 -13.30
N LYS A 359 -4.43 32.21 -12.70
CA LYS A 359 -4.93 33.43 -13.27
C LYS A 359 -4.76 34.59 -12.31
N VAL A 360 -4.32 35.71 -12.84
CA VAL A 360 -4.20 36.98 -12.13
C VAL A 360 -5.14 38.00 -12.79
N VAL A 361 -6.00 38.60 -11.99
CA VAL A 361 -6.99 39.57 -12.48
C VAL A 361 -6.93 40.84 -11.63
N LEU A 362 -6.85 41.97 -12.25
CA LEU A 362 -6.98 43.27 -11.62
C LEU A 362 -8.41 43.71 -11.75
N THR A 363 -9.12 43.91 -10.63
CA THR A 363 -10.46 44.49 -10.55
C THR A 363 -10.36 45.96 -10.14
N GLU A 364 -11.49 46.68 -10.09
CA GLU A 364 -11.51 48.08 -9.68
C GLU A 364 -11.08 48.27 -8.19
N THR A 365 -11.19 47.23 -7.36
CA THR A 365 -10.95 47.31 -5.91
C THR A 365 -9.84 46.42 -5.40
N ALA A 366 -9.46 45.37 -6.13
CA ALA A 366 -8.51 44.37 -5.64
C ALA A 366 -7.69 43.75 -6.79
N LEU A 367 -6.54 43.20 -6.44
CA LEU A 367 -5.80 42.25 -7.22
C LEU A 367 -6.15 40.84 -6.77
N GLU A 368 -6.65 40.03 -7.69
CA GLU A 368 -7.07 38.64 -7.41
C GLU A 368 -6.16 37.68 -8.15
N ALA A 369 -5.72 36.61 -7.43
CA ALA A 369 -5.00 35.50 -8.03
C ALA A 369 -5.67 34.20 -7.60
N TYR A 370 -6.04 33.36 -8.54
CA TYR A 370 -6.77 32.13 -8.26
C TYR A 370 -6.31 30.95 -9.13
N HIS A 371 -6.40 29.79 -8.53
CA HIS A 371 -6.13 28.50 -9.19
C HIS A 371 -6.94 27.41 -8.49
N THR A 372 -7.80 26.73 -9.22
CA THR A 372 -8.71 25.69 -8.71
C THR A 372 -9.50 26.14 -7.46
N ASP A 373 -9.12 25.67 -6.28
CA ASP A 373 -9.79 25.95 -5.00
C ASP A 373 -9.05 27.03 -4.16
N LEU A 374 -7.95 27.60 -4.69
CA LEU A 374 -7.17 28.65 -4.03
C LEU A 374 -7.48 30.00 -4.64
N GLU A 375 -7.78 30.97 -3.80
CA GLU A 375 -8.03 32.35 -4.16
C GLU A 375 -7.31 33.28 -3.20
N TYR A 376 -6.57 34.24 -3.75
CA TYR A 376 -5.98 35.35 -3.03
C TYR A 376 -6.61 36.64 -3.50
N THR A 377 -7.17 37.44 -2.63
CA THR A 377 -7.71 38.77 -2.91
C THR A 377 -6.95 39.81 -2.10
N ILE A 378 -6.27 40.70 -2.76
CA ILE A 378 -5.47 41.79 -2.15
C ILE A 378 -6.12 43.11 -2.52
N PRO A 379 -6.74 43.86 -1.57
CA PRO A 379 -7.27 45.19 -1.82
C PRO A 379 -6.18 46.12 -2.33
N LEU A 380 -6.51 47.00 -3.32
CA LEU A 380 -5.53 47.90 -3.91
C LEU A 380 -4.91 48.84 -2.88
N ASP A 381 -5.69 49.26 -1.88
CA ASP A 381 -5.22 50.12 -0.79
C ASP A 381 -4.23 49.44 0.15
N ASP A 382 -4.23 48.11 0.17
CA ASP A 382 -3.30 47.30 1.01
C ASP A 382 -1.97 47.04 0.31
N ILE A 383 -1.82 47.29 -0.97
CA ILE A 383 -0.60 47.07 -1.74
C ILE A 383 0.42 48.16 -1.39
N TYR A 384 1.55 47.80 -0.73
CA TYR A 384 2.64 48.72 -0.42
C TYR A 384 3.62 48.85 -1.58
N ALA A 385 4.06 47.74 -2.19
CA ALA A 385 4.97 47.75 -3.32
C ALA A 385 4.70 46.59 -4.28
N VAL A 386 4.92 46.84 -5.59
CA VAL A 386 4.83 45.82 -6.65
C VAL A 386 6.15 45.81 -7.41
N THR A 387 6.68 44.61 -7.65
CA THR A 387 7.91 44.42 -8.41
C THR A 387 7.66 43.40 -9.50
N TYR A 388 8.06 43.72 -10.73
CA TYR A 388 8.01 42.81 -11.88
C TYR A 388 9.33 42.00 -11.93
N LEU A 389 9.24 40.67 -11.98
CA LEU A 389 10.38 39.77 -12.04
C LEU A 389 10.36 39.01 -13.36
N THR A 390 11.49 38.95 -14.06
CA THR A 390 11.67 38.22 -15.33
C THR A 390 12.30 36.84 -15.12
N GLY A 391 11.95 36.16 -14.08
CA GLY A 391 12.40 34.84 -13.76
C GLY A 391 12.00 34.40 -12.36
N MET A 392 11.83 33.11 -12.17
CA MET A 392 11.42 32.54 -10.91
C MET A 392 12.54 32.64 -9.86
N PRO A 393 12.32 33.33 -8.71
CA PRO A 393 13.29 33.35 -7.62
C PRO A 393 13.39 31.95 -6.95
N GLU A 394 14.54 31.64 -6.34
CA GLU A 394 14.69 30.42 -5.58
C GLU A 394 13.68 30.36 -4.43
N ALA A 395 12.74 29.40 -4.50
CA ALA A 395 11.69 29.23 -3.52
C ALA A 395 11.69 27.81 -2.96
N SER A 396 11.51 27.69 -1.65
CA SER A 396 11.36 26.42 -0.95
C SER A 396 9.98 26.33 -0.30
N LYS A 397 9.26 25.22 -0.53
CA LYS A 397 7.92 25.01 -0.01
C LYS A 397 7.92 24.90 1.51
N THR A 398 7.02 25.65 2.15
CA THR A 398 6.68 25.48 3.56
C THR A 398 5.34 24.73 3.71
N VAL A 399 4.28 25.21 3.05
CA VAL A 399 2.94 24.57 3.06
C VAL A 399 2.27 24.85 1.71
N GLY A 400 1.73 23.81 1.06
CA GLY A 400 1.00 23.98 -0.19
C GLY A 400 1.36 22.93 -1.23
N THR A 401 1.10 23.23 -2.49
CA THR A 401 1.41 22.38 -3.65
C THR A 401 2.72 22.83 -4.30
N ASN A 402 3.57 21.87 -4.62
CA ASN A 402 4.83 22.09 -5.35
C ASN A 402 4.89 21.03 -6.48
N PHE A 403 4.06 21.18 -7.50
CA PHE A 403 4.13 20.39 -8.72
C PHE A 403 5.07 21.06 -9.73
N PRO A 404 5.53 20.32 -10.74
CA PRO A 404 6.41 20.92 -11.74
C PRO A 404 5.86 22.20 -12.38
N HIS A 405 4.56 22.20 -12.68
CA HIS A 405 3.84 23.29 -13.34
C HIS A 405 2.89 24.04 -12.41
N MET A 406 3.00 23.88 -11.08
CA MET A 406 2.14 24.61 -10.16
C MET A 406 2.73 24.77 -8.76
N TYR A 407 3.07 26.00 -8.40
CA TYR A 407 3.42 26.38 -7.04
C TYR A 407 2.29 27.19 -6.43
N LYS A 408 1.64 26.64 -5.39
CA LYS A 408 0.59 27.35 -4.65
C LYS A 408 0.70 27.13 -3.16
N GLY A 409 0.47 28.19 -2.38
CA GLY A 409 0.58 28.19 -0.92
C GLY A 409 1.80 28.94 -0.40
N LYS A 410 2.27 28.60 0.78
CA LYS A 410 3.33 29.31 1.49
C LYS A 410 4.72 28.77 1.17
N PHE A 411 5.61 29.63 0.68
CA PHE A 411 6.98 29.29 0.31
C PHE A 411 7.97 30.30 0.93
N ASN A 412 9.18 29.87 1.23
CA ASN A 412 10.26 30.76 1.60
C ASN A 412 11.05 31.15 0.35
N ILE A 413 11.13 32.43 0.05
CA ILE A 413 11.89 32.97 -1.08
C ILE A 413 13.27 33.37 -0.57
N LYS A 414 14.33 32.77 -1.15
CA LYS A 414 15.72 32.95 -0.67
C LYS A 414 16.18 34.38 -0.78
N ASP A 415 15.90 35.05 -1.90
CA ASP A 415 16.36 36.41 -2.17
C ASP A 415 15.70 37.45 -1.27
N ILE A 416 14.51 37.17 -0.75
CA ILE A 416 13.79 38.07 0.15
C ILE A 416 14.05 37.69 1.62
N GLY A 417 14.49 36.46 1.89
CA GLY A 417 14.69 35.92 3.24
C GLY A 417 13.40 35.80 4.05
N LYS A 418 12.23 35.83 3.40
CA LYS A 418 10.89 35.79 4.02
C LYS A 418 9.96 34.83 3.30
N SER A 419 8.88 34.46 3.97
CA SER A 419 7.86 33.61 3.38
C SER A 419 6.87 34.45 2.55
N ALA A 420 6.47 33.91 1.40
CA ALA A 420 5.48 34.50 0.50
C ALA A 420 4.37 33.50 0.18
N GLN A 421 3.19 34.00 -0.17
CA GLN A 421 2.09 33.23 -0.70
C GLN A 421 2.23 33.17 -2.23
N LEU A 422 2.35 31.96 -2.79
CA LEU A 422 2.55 31.74 -4.21
C LEU A 422 1.27 31.24 -4.90
N CYS A 423 1.06 31.69 -6.14
CA CYS A 423 0.10 31.14 -7.09
C CYS A 423 0.65 31.37 -8.50
N LEU A 424 1.38 30.39 -9.05
CA LEU A 424 2.12 30.55 -10.30
C LEU A 424 2.56 29.19 -10.89
N ASP A 425 2.82 29.16 -12.19
CA ASP A 425 3.66 28.13 -12.82
C ASP A 425 5.12 28.61 -12.76
N PRO A 426 6.08 27.82 -12.19
CA PRO A 426 7.48 28.22 -12.09
C PRO A 426 8.19 28.35 -13.46
N TYR A 427 7.58 27.88 -14.54
CA TYR A 427 8.09 28.01 -15.91
C TYR A 427 7.57 29.24 -16.66
N ASP A 428 6.66 30.03 -16.04
CA ASP A 428 6.24 31.30 -16.59
C ASP A 428 7.43 32.24 -16.77
N GLU A 429 7.36 33.12 -17.78
CA GLU A 429 8.43 34.06 -18.09
C GLU A 429 8.53 35.23 -17.10
N ALA A 430 7.40 35.58 -16.46
CA ALA A 430 7.30 36.74 -15.62
C ALA A 430 6.41 36.53 -14.38
N PHE A 431 6.73 37.28 -13.32
CA PHE A 431 6.05 37.18 -12.03
C PHE A 431 5.82 38.57 -11.41
N LEU A 432 4.74 38.71 -10.64
CA LEU A 432 4.47 39.89 -9.82
C LEU A 432 4.77 39.55 -8.34
N LEU A 433 5.78 40.21 -7.80
CA LEU A 433 6.04 40.18 -6.36
C LEU A 433 5.34 41.40 -5.74
N ILE A 434 4.44 41.11 -4.80
CA ILE A 434 3.61 42.10 -4.14
C ILE A 434 3.97 42.09 -2.64
N LEU A 435 4.21 43.30 -2.10
CA LEU A 435 4.34 43.54 -0.68
C LEU A 435 3.11 44.31 -0.21
N THR A 436 2.43 43.85 0.81
CA THR A 436 1.29 44.51 1.44
C THR A 436 1.69 45.38 2.64
N ASN A 437 0.80 46.28 3.06
CA ASN A 437 1.03 47.16 4.21
C ASN A 437 1.27 46.41 5.50
N ASP A 438 0.67 45.22 5.66
CA ASP A 438 0.87 44.30 6.77
C ASP A 438 2.14 43.41 6.65
N GLN A 439 3.05 43.78 5.76
CA GLN A 439 4.35 43.12 5.53
C GLN A 439 4.27 41.68 5.05
N LYS A 440 3.16 41.29 4.39
CA LYS A 440 3.04 40.00 3.72
C LYS A 440 3.53 40.08 2.29
N TYR A 441 4.15 39.00 1.82
CA TYR A 441 4.62 38.86 0.46
C TYR A 441 3.72 37.90 -0.31
N TYR A 442 3.42 38.26 -1.55
CA TYR A 442 2.74 37.42 -2.51
C TYR A 442 3.54 37.38 -3.79
N LEU A 443 3.58 36.20 -4.44
CA LEU A 443 4.22 36.04 -5.74
C LEU A 443 3.27 35.32 -6.66
N PHE A 444 2.83 36.04 -7.70
CA PHE A 444 1.86 35.55 -8.67
C PHE A 444 2.47 35.49 -10.07
N GLY A 445 2.10 34.44 -10.83
CA GLY A 445 2.43 34.27 -12.23
C GLY A 445 1.20 33.89 -13.04
N MET A 446 1.26 34.07 -14.34
CA MET A 446 0.30 33.58 -15.31
C MET A 446 1.00 33.42 -16.67
N GLU A 447 0.50 32.53 -17.53
CA GLU A 447 1.07 32.24 -18.85
C GLU A 447 1.17 33.49 -19.74
N ASP A 448 0.16 34.37 -19.69
CA ASP A 448 0.13 35.64 -20.47
C ASP A 448 1.00 36.73 -19.79
N SER A 449 2.30 36.71 -20.09
CA SER A 449 3.26 37.69 -19.58
C SER A 449 2.95 39.14 -20.00
N ALA A 450 2.36 39.36 -21.17
CA ALA A 450 1.97 40.70 -21.63
C ALA A 450 0.82 41.27 -20.78
N LYS A 451 -0.16 40.45 -20.46
CA LYS A 451 -1.25 40.83 -19.55
C LYS A 451 -0.75 41.09 -18.14
N LEU A 452 0.19 40.26 -17.64
CA LEU A 452 0.80 40.46 -16.35
C LEU A 452 1.59 41.77 -16.27
N GLU A 453 2.31 42.13 -17.32
CA GLU A 453 3.01 43.44 -17.47
C GLU A 453 2.04 44.60 -17.49
N SER A 454 0.91 44.48 -18.20
CA SER A 454 -0.15 45.48 -18.18
C SER A 454 -0.73 45.72 -16.78
N ILE A 455 -0.97 44.65 -16.02
CA ILE A 455 -1.39 44.72 -14.62
C ILE A 455 -0.33 45.43 -13.76
N TYR A 456 0.93 45.10 -13.94
CA TYR A 456 2.05 45.76 -13.25
C TYR A 456 2.08 47.26 -13.53
N ASN A 457 2.03 47.65 -14.81
CA ASN A 457 2.05 49.05 -15.22
C ASN A 457 0.86 49.83 -14.65
N THR A 458 -0.34 49.21 -14.62
CA THR A 458 -1.53 49.83 -14.03
C THR A 458 -1.37 50.04 -12.52
N LEU A 459 -0.90 49.01 -11.80
CA LEU A 459 -0.65 49.08 -10.34
C LEU A 459 0.44 50.12 -9.99
N ASN A 460 1.47 50.21 -10.81
CA ASN A 460 2.56 51.18 -10.61
C ASN A 460 2.14 52.65 -10.90
N ASN A 461 1.15 52.84 -11.77
CA ASN A 461 0.58 54.16 -12.06
C ASN A 461 -0.48 54.64 -11.04
N LEU A 462 -1.06 53.71 -10.26
CA LEU A 462 -2.01 54.02 -9.17
C LEU A 462 -1.31 54.52 -7.89
N LYS A 463 0.02 54.38 -7.82
CA LYS A 463 0.89 54.82 -6.72
C LYS A 463 1.67 56.07 -7.09
#